data_88bc7cb4833de3811e58877f823a767e
#
_entry.id   88bc7cb4833de3811e58877f823a767e
#
_cell.length_a   1.000
_cell.length_b   1.000
_cell.length_c   1.000
_cell.angle_alpha   90.00
_cell.angle_beta   90.00
_cell.angle_gamma   90.00
#
_symmetry.space_group_name_H-M   'P 1'
#
loop_
_entity.id
_entity.type
_entity.pdbx_description
1 polymer ?
#
loop_
_entity_poly.entity_id
_entity_poly.type
_entity_poly.pdbx_seq_one_letter_code
_entity_poly.pdbx_strand_id
1 'polypeptide(L)'
;MKYAKLIFKNILRNKRRTLLTISSLVVSLFLIISLATILTEFDRGTNETSPLRLVSRHAVSLGFVIPMAHLQKIKTVPGVKDAMPFNWFGGIYKDERNFFANFAVDPRKMRDIIPEIKMSDADWQAFINDRQGAVVGAKLVKLYGFTPGQRVTLKSPIYNQSVEFIIRGVYTGSDEKTLYFHQDYINELLPDWAKDQASTFSILANSAEDVPRVGQAIDSLFANSDAPTKTESEREFALSFQTMMGGVKQFLYGIMAAITFSLLLVMGNTMAMTVRERTKEVGTLKAIGFQRGTITALFLGEALTLACIGAAIGVGAAALIFRSIDLSLYIPNFISFVPTKETLAAAFVLSILVGLISVIYSAYRVSGLTIAEALRSTE
;
A
#
# COMPACT_ATOMS: atom_id res chain seq x y z
N MET A 1 29.82 19.78 21.74
CA MET A 1 30.66 18.94 20.83
C MET A 1 31.97 18.40 21.45
N LYS A 2 32.22 18.60 22.73
CA LYS A 2 33.49 18.21 23.40
C LYS A 2 33.83 16.71 23.31
N TYR A 3 32.80 15.84 23.23
CA TYR A 3 32.99 14.38 23.27
C TYR A 3 32.72 13.65 21.95
N ALA A 4 32.37 14.36 20.86
CA ALA A 4 32.04 13.72 19.57
C ALA A 4 33.18 12.87 19.00
N LYS A 5 34.44 13.41 19.09
CA LYS A 5 35.62 12.65 18.64
C LYS A 5 35.86 11.36 19.42
N LEU A 6 35.53 11.36 20.72
CA LEU A 6 35.64 10.18 21.59
C LEU A 6 34.56 9.14 21.21
N ILE A 7 33.32 9.57 21.03
CA ILE A 7 32.22 8.71 20.59
C ILE A 7 32.56 8.01 19.27
N PHE A 8 33.03 8.79 18.28
CA PHE A 8 33.35 8.22 16.96
C PHE A 8 34.51 7.22 17.01
N LYS A 9 35.56 7.53 17.81
CA LYS A 9 36.70 6.62 18.03
C LYS A 9 36.23 5.31 18.71
N ASN A 10 35.31 5.39 19.64
CA ASN A 10 34.77 4.25 20.36
C ASN A 10 33.95 3.33 19.44
N ILE A 11 33.10 3.89 18.59
CA ILE A 11 32.32 3.13 17.60
C ILE A 11 33.23 2.37 16.65
N LEU A 12 34.31 2.99 16.18
CA LEU A 12 35.26 2.38 15.23
C LEU A 12 36.23 1.38 15.87
N ARG A 13 36.26 1.25 17.20
CA ARG A 13 37.19 0.34 17.91
C ARG A 13 36.88 -1.13 17.61
N ASN A 14 35.61 -1.51 17.50
CA ASN A 14 35.20 -2.84 17.10
C ASN A 14 34.42 -2.80 15.79
N LYS A 15 35.14 -2.72 14.66
CA LYS A 15 34.56 -2.56 13.31
C LYS A 15 33.56 -3.65 12.95
N ARG A 16 33.81 -4.93 13.33
CA ARG A 16 32.94 -6.07 13.01
C ARG A 16 31.59 -5.91 13.70
N ARG A 17 31.57 -5.61 15.00
CA ARG A 17 30.36 -5.40 15.77
C ARG A 17 29.55 -4.20 15.25
N THR A 18 30.23 -3.07 15.03
CA THR A 18 29.62 -1.86 14.47
C THR A 18 28.97 -2.13 13.13
N LEU A 19 29.69 -2.81 12.24
CA LEU A 19 29.14 -3.18 10.91
C LEU A 19 27.91 -4.06 11.02
N LEU A 20 27.98 -5.13 11.84
CA LEU A 20 26.84 -6.04 12.03
C LEU A 20 25.61 -5.33 12.64
N THR A 21 25.84 -4.41 13.61
CA THR A 21 24.75 -3.65 14.21
C THR A 21 24.13 -2.68 13.21
N ILE A 22 24.94 -1.96 12.44
CA ILE A 22 24.43 -1.06 11.39
C ILE A 22 23.69 -1.86 10.32
N SER A 23 24.24 -2.99 9.86
CA SER A 23 23.59 -3.85 8.86
C SER A 23 22.23 -4.37 9.36
N SER A 24 22.15 -4.81 10.63
CA SER A 24 20.90 -5.24 11.23
C SER A 24 19.87 -4.10 11.27
N LEU A 25 20.29 -2.88 11.65
CA LEU A 25 19.44 -1.68 11.62
C LEU A 25 18.93 -1.38 10.20
N VAL A 26 19.81 -1.41 9.22
CA VAL A 26 19.48 -1.11 7.81
C VAL A 26 18.44 -2.11 7.29
N VAL A 27 18.68 -3.41 7.49
CA VAL A 27 17.74 -4.45 7.03
C VAL A 27 16.40 -4.37 7.75
N SER A 28 16.40 -4.20 9.08
CA SER A 28 15.16 -4.08 9.85
C SER A 28 14.35 -2.85 9.46
N LEU A 29 15.00 -1.69 9.29
CA LEU A 29 14.33 -0.47 8.84
C LEU A 29 13.81 -0.58 7.41
N PHE A 30 14.55 -1.21 6.51
CA PHE A 30 14.08 -1.50 5.16
C PHE A 30 12.81 -2.34 5.17
N LEU A 31 12.76 -3.41 5.98
CA LEU A 31 11.57 -4.24 6.13
C LEU A 31 10.39 -3.46 6.74
N ILE A 32 10.63 -2.67 7.78
CA ILE A 32 9.59 -1.84 8.41
C ILE A 32 9.03 -0.83 7.40
N ILE A 33 9.89 -0.14 6.64
CA ILE A 33 9.47 0.81 5.61
C ILE A 33 8.67 0.10 4.52
N SER A 34 9.09 -1.09 4.09
CA SER A 34 8.37 -1.89 3.09
C SER A 34 6.95 -2.24 3.57
N LEU A 35 6.83 -2.76 4.79
CA LEU A 35 5.53 -3.11 5.39
C LEU A 35 4.64 -1.88 5.61
N ALA A 36 5.23 -0.78 6.09
CA ALA A 36 4.50 0.48 6.28
C ALA A 36 4.02 1.06 4.94
N THR A 37 4.80 0.89 3.86
CA THR A 37 4.40 1.31 2.51
C THR A 37 3.22 0.47 2.01
N ILE A 38 3.20 -0.84 2.27
CA ILE A 38 2.05 -1.71 1.98
C ILE A 38 0.81 -1.20 2.72
N LEU A 39 0.92 -0.90 4.02
CA LEU A 39 -0.20 -0.38 4.81
C LEU A 39 -0.73 0.96 4.27
N THR A 40 0.15 1.88 3.88
CA THR A 40 -0.26 3.16 3.29
C THR A 40 -0.98 3.00 1.95
N GLU A 41 -0.61 2.02 1.14
CA GLU A 41 -1.32 1.73 -0.11
C GLU A 41 -2.73 1.16 0.14
N PHE A 42 -2.91 0.31 1.15
CA PHE A 42 -4.24 -0.12 1.56
C PHE A 42 -5.16 1.06 1.94
N ASP A 43 -4.61 2.10 2.58
CA ASP A 43 -5.39 3.28 2.98
C ASP A 43 -5.63 4.25 1.82
N ARG A 44 -4.74 4.27 0.81
CA ARG A 44 -4.87 5.14 -0.36
C ARG A 44 -6.09 4.80 -1.20
N GLY A 45 -6.38 3.51 -1.41
CA GLY A 45 -7.53 3.06 -2.19
C GLY A 45 -8.88 3.58 -1.67
N THR A 46 -8.99 3.96 -0.39
CA THR A 46 -10.19 4.57 0.19
C THR A 46 -10.23 6.09 0.11
N ASN A 47 -9.10 6.74 -0.08
CA ASN A 47 -8.99 8.20 -0.14
C ASN A 47 -9.14 8.75 -1.57
N GLU A 48 -8.99 7.93 -2.58
CA GLU A 48 -9.12 8.30 -4.00
C GLU A 48 -10.55 8.08 -4.55
N THR A 49 -11.56 7.96 -3.68
CA THR A 49 -12.96 7.74 -4.04
C THR A 49 -13.70 9.06 -4.30
N SER A 50 -14.64 9.02 -5.24
CA SER A 50 -15.51 10.18 -5.51
C SER A 50 -16.62 10.28 -4.46
N PRO A 51 -16.87 11.48 -3.90
CA PRO A 51 -17.99 11.69 -2.98
C PRO A 51 -19.37 11.61 -3.65
N LEU A 52 -19.42 11.64 -4.98
CA LEU A 52 -20.66 11.62 -5.77
C LEU A 52 -21.00 10.22 -6.30
N ARG A 53 -20.07 9.26 -6.19
CA ARG A 53 -20.27 7.92 -6.76
C ARG A 53 -20.76 6.93 -5.73
N LEU A 54 -21.71 6.08 -6.19
CA LEU A 54 -22.17 4.89 -5.48
C LEU A 54 -21.85 3.64 -6.30
N VAL A 55 -21.67 2.55 -5.60
CA VAL A 55 -21.57 1.20 -6.17
C VAL A 55 -22.77 0.40 -5.70
N SER A 56 -23.56 -0.09 -6.64
CA SER A 56 -24.66 -1.03 -6.36
C SER A 56 -24.22 -2.43 -6.77
N ARG A 57 -24.28 -3.36 -5.85
CA ARG A 57 -23.92 -4.76 -6.01
C ARG A 57 -25.00 -5.67 -5.46
N HIS A 58 -24.89 -6.97 -5.74
CA HIS A 58 -25.79 -7.93 -5.12
C HIS A 58 -25.62 -7.91 -3.58
N ALA A 59 -26.72 -7.90 -2.85
CA ALA A 59 -26.72 -7.73 -1.38
C ALA A 59 -25.93 -8.82 -0.66
N VAL A 60 -25.94 -10.06 -1.16
CA VAL A 60 -25.30 -11.22 -0.52
C VAL A 60 -23.77 -11.16 -0.68
N SER A 61 -23.27 -11.05 -1.91
CA SER A 61 -21.83 -10.95 -2.17
C SER A 61 -21.52 -10.45 -3.58
N LEU A 62 -20.26 -10.08 -3.83
CA LEU A 62 -19.74 -9.70 -5.15
C LEU A 62 -19.66 -10.88 -6.13
N GLY A 63 -19.76 -12.11 -5.67
CA GLY A 63 -19.81 -13.32 -6.51
C GLY A 63 -21.14 -13.53 -7.21
N PHE A 64 -22.19 -12.82 -6.80
CA PHE A 64 -23.50 -12.84 -7.44
C PHE A 64 -23.65 -11.65 -8.37
N VAL A 65 -24.34 -11.87 -9.46
CA VAL A 65 -24.58 -10.87 -10.52
C VAL A 65 -25.97 -10.26 -10.36
N ILE A 66 -26.16 -9.09 -10.96
CA ILE A 66 -27.40 -8.33 -10.97
C ILE A 66 -27.92 -8.23 -12.39
N PRO A 67 -29.23 -8.44 -12.67
CA PRO A 67 -29.78 -8.26 -14.00
C PRO A 67 -29.59 -6.85 -14.56
N MET A 68 -29.20 -6.73 -15.83
CA MET A 68 -29.05 -5.44 -16.52
C MET A 68 -30.35 -4.61 -16.53
N ALA A 69 -31.51 -5.26 -16.41
CA ALA A 69 -32.79 -4.58 -16.28
C ALA A 69 -32.88 -3.64 -15.06
N HIS A 70 -32.10 -3.92 -14.00
CA HIS A 70 -32.00 -3.01 -12.84
C HIS A 70 -31.44 -1.64 -13.20
N LEU A 71 -30.53 -1.55 -14.18
CA LEU A 71 -29.94 -0.29 -14.61
C LEU A 71 -30.96 0.76 -15.03
N GLN A 72 -31.98 0.33 -15.77
CA GLN A 72 -33.03 1.24 -16.23
C GLN A 72 -33.86 1.78 -15.05
N LYS A 73 -34.17 0.94 -14.08
CA LYS A 73 -34.89 1.34 -12.86
C LYS A 73 -34.01 2.25 -11.98
N ILE A 74 -32.73 1.96 -11.83
CA ILE A 74 -31.77 2.80 -11.09
C ILE A 74 -31.75 4.22 -11.64
N LYS A 75 -31.72 4.37 -12.98
CA LYS A 75 -31.72 5.67 -13.64
C LYS A 75 -32.97 6.52 -13.39
N THR A 76 -34.10 5.92 -12.98
CA THR A 76 -35.32 6.63 -12.65
C THR A 76 -35.40 7.11 -11.21
N VAL A 77 -34.47 6.71 -10.34
CA VAL A 77 -34.43 7.09 -8.93
C VAL A 77 -34.07 8.56 -8.80
N PRO A 78 -34.89 9.38 -8.08
CA PRO A 78 -34.60 10.80 -7.88
C PRO A 78 -33.27 11.02 -7.16
N GLY A 79 -32.40 11.84 -7.75
CA GLY A 79 -31.05 12.09 -7.25
C GLY A 79 -29.95 11.33 -8.01
N VAL A 80 -30.30 10.38 -8.85
CA VAL A 80 -29.36 9.75 -9.79
C VAL A 80 -29.18 10.66 -11.00
N LYS A 81 -27.93 11.01 -11.31
CA LYS A 81 -27.56 11.75 -12.50
C LYS A 81 -27.36 10.83 -13.70
N ASP A 82 -26.61 9.76 -13.52
CA ASP A 82 -26.42 8.71 -14.52
C ASP A 82 -25.92 7.41 -13.84
N ALA A 83 -25.96 6.31 -14.57
CA ALA A 83 -25.46 5.01 -14.11
C ALA A 83 -24.98 4.17 -15.29
N MET A 84 -23.97 3.32 -15.05
CA MET A 84 -23.46 2.37 -16.04
C MET A 84 -23.16 1.02 -15.41
N PRO A 85 -23.16 -0.08 -16.20
CA PRO A 85 -22.64 -1.36 -15.74
C PRO A 85 -21.13 -1.28 -15.53
N PHE A 86 -20.66 -2.00 -14.53
CA PHE A 86 -19.25 -2.19 -14.25
C PHE A 86 -19.03 -3.68 -14.01
N ASN A 87 -18.64 -4.39 -15.05
CA ASN A 87 -18.71 -5.84 -15.09
C ASN A 87 -17.33 -6.47 -15.13
N TRP A 88 -17.01 -7.25 -14.11
CA TRP A 88 -15.75 -7.95 -13.99
C TRP A 88 -15.67 -9.13 -14.97
N PHE A 89 -14.64 -9.14 -15.81
CA PHE A 89 -14.42 -10.23 -16.76
C PHE A 89 -13.41 -11.27 -16.25
N GLY A 90 -12.45 -10.85 -15.45
CA GLY A 90 -11.43 -11.73 -14.88
C GLY A 90 -10.53 -12.37 -15.92
N GLY A 91 -10.30 -11.69 -17.04
CA GLY A 91 -9.50 -12.20 -18.15
C GLY A 91 -8.00 -12.22 -17.83
N ILE A 92 -7.32 -13.27 -18.28
CA ILE A 92 -5.87 -13.49 -18.14
C ILE A 92 -5.19 -13.26 -19.49
N TYR A 93 -4.09 -12.52 -19.50
CA TYR A 93 -3.30 -12.24 -20.70
C TYR A 93 -2.13 -13.21 -20.83
N LYS A 94 -2.15 -14.09 -21.84
CA LYS A 94 -1.11 -15.09 -22.16
C LYS A 94 -0.83 -16.13 -21.07
N ASP A 95 -0.48 -15.69 -19.85
CA ASP A 95 -0.06 -16.53 -18.73
C ASP A 95 -0.79 -16.10 -17.45
N GLU A 96 -1.10 -17.02 -16.54
CA GLU A 96 -1.76 -16.75 -15.25
C GLU A 96 -1.04 -15.71 -14.38
N ARG A 97 0.26 -15.55 -14.57
CA ARG A 97 1.07 -14.51 -13.90
C ARG A 97 0.76 -13.11 -14.41
N ASN A 98 0.20 -12.99 -15.61
CA ASN A 98 -0.13 -11.73 -16.26
C ASN A 98 -1.59 -11.34 -15.95
N PHE A 99 -1.93 -11.34 -14.68
CA PHE A 99 -3.24 -10.94 -14.22
C PHE A 99 -3.29 -9.43 -13.95
N PHE A 100 -4.27 -8.77 -14.52
CA PHE A 100 -4.63 -7.38 -14.24
C PHE A 100 -6.14 -7.18 -14.30
N ALA A 101 -6.62 -6.15 -13.64
CA ALA A 101 -8.04 -5.84 -13.59
C ALA A 101 -8.56 -5.53 -14.99
N ASN A 102 -9.72 -6.12 -15.33
CA ASN A 102 -10.36 -5.88 -16.62
C ASN A 102 -11.88 -5.89 -16.47
N PHE A 103 -12.52 -4.81 -16.95
CA PHE A 103 -13.94 -4.57 -16.78
C PHE A 103 -14.61 -4.19 -18.08
N ALA A 104 -15.83 -4.72 -18.25
CA ALA A 104 -16.74 -4.25 -19.27
C ALA A 104 -17.56 -3.06 -18.74
N VAL A 105 -17.63 -2.00 -19.53
CA VAL A 105 -18.29 -0.74 -19.19
C VAL A 105 -19.09 -0.21 -20.36
N ASP A 106 -19.93 0.80 -20.14
CA ASP A 106 -20.48 1.61 -21.22
C ASP A 106 -19.52 2.79 -21.52
N PRO A 107 -18.78 2.77 -22.66
CA PRO A 107 -17.80 3.81 -22.97
C PRO A 107 -18.39 5.21 -23.10
N ARG A 108 -19.69 5.30 -23.50
CA ARG A 108 -20.38 6.58 -23.67
C ARG A 108 -20.65 7.28 -22.34
N LYS A 109 -20.73 6.50 -21.24
CA LYS A 109 -21.02 6.99 -19.89
C LYS A 109 -19.77 7.07 -19.01
N MET A 110 -18.74 6.33 -19.38
CA MET A 110 -17.53 6.21 -18.58
C MET A 110 -16.83 7.55 -18.32
N ARG A 111 -16.77 8.43 -19.33
CA ARG A 111 -16.14 9.77 -19.21
C ARG A 111 -16.81 10.64 -18.14
N ASP A 112 -18.14 10.58 -18.06
CA ASP A 112 -18.92 11.39 -17.13
C ASP A 112 -18.94 10.80 -15.71
N ILE A 113 -18.96 9.48 -15.62
CA ILE A 113 -19.04 8.76 -14.33
C ILE A 113 -17.67 8.64 -13.67
N ILE A 114 -16.59 8.47 -14.46
CA ILE A 114 -15.21 8.35 -13.97
C ILE A 114 -14.32 9.43 -14.60
N PRO A 115 -14.48 10.70 -14.22
CA PRO A 115 -13.73 11.83 -14.80
C PRO A 115 -12.24 11.82 -14.45
N GLU A 116 -11.83 10.96 -13.52
CA GLU A 116 -10.43 10.74 -13.15
C GLU A 116 -9.63 10.04 -14.27
N ILE A 117 -10.31 9.32 -15.17
CA ILE A 117 -9.70 8.72 -16.35
C ILE A 117 -9.47 9.79 -17.41
N LYS A 118 -8.22 10.04 -17.71
CA LYS A 118 -7.79 11.08 -18.67
C LYS A 118 -7.15 10.44 -19.89
N MET A 119 -7.71 10.70 -21.04
CA MET A 119 -7.11 10.37 -22.35
C MET A 119 -7.52 11.40 -23.40
N SER A 120 -6.92 11.36 -24.59
CA SER A 120 -7.22 12.31 -25.65
C SER A 120 -8.66 12.16 -26.15
N ASP A 121 -9.25 13.23 -26.68
CA ASP A 121 -10.59 13.17 -27.27
C ASP A 121 -10.63 12.21 -28.48
N ALA A 122 -9.54 12.10 -29.22
CA ALA A 122 -9.41 11.15 -30.33
C ALA A 122 -9.49 9.70 -29.84
N ASP A 123 -8.80 9.37 -28.74
CA ASP A 123 -8.83 8.02 -28.14
C ASP A 123 -10.23 7.72 -27.56
N TRP A 124 -10.88 8.72 -26.94
CA TRP A 124 -12.27 8.56 -26.48
C TRP A 124 -13.21 8.22 -27.63
N GLN A 125 -13.14 8.95 -28.74
CA GLN A 125 -13.97 8.68 -29.90
C GLN A 125 -13.64 7.34 -30.55
N ALA A 126 -12.36 6.98 -30.66
CA ALA A 126 -11.94 5.67 -31.15
C ALA A 126 -12.47 4.53 -30.29
N PHE A 127 -12.44 4.70 -28.95
CA PHE A 127 -13.00 3.72 -28.02
C PHE A 127 -14.52 3.61 -28.13
N ILE A 128 -15.25 4.72 -28.15
CA ILE A 128 -16.72 4.74 -28.23
C ILE A 128 -17.23 4.12 -29.53
N ASN A 129 -16.54 4.35 -30.65
CA ASN A 129 -17.01 3.96 -31.99
C ASN A 129 -16.64 2.52 -32.38
N ASP A 130 -15.69 1.89 -31.67
CA ASP A 130 -15.27 0.52 -31.97
C ASP A 130 -15.73 -0.44 -30.84
N ARG A 131 -16.71 -1.28 -31.15
CA ARG A 131 -17.23 -2.28 -30.18
C ARG A 131 -16.19 -3.27 -29.68
N GLN A 132 -15.16 -3.59 -30.48
CA GLN A 132 -14.01 -4.42 -30.05
C GLN A 132 -12.94 -3.58 -29.35
N GLY A 133 -13.15 -2.28 -29.28
CA GLY A 133 -12.23 -1.34 -28.68
C GLY A 133 -12.03 -1.59 -27.18
N ALA A 134 -10.79 -1.43 -26.75
CA ALA A 134 -10.42 -1.40 -25.35
C ALA A 134 -9.47 -0.23 -25.07
N VAL A 135 -9.49 0.28 -23.86
CA VAL A 135 -8.52 1.27 -23.38
C VAL A 135 -7.72 0.68 -22.21
N VAL A 136 -6.44 1.00 -22.17
CA VAL A 136 -5.49 0.46 -21.18
C VAL A 136 -4.85 1.57 -20.39
N GLY A 137 -4.63 1.32 -19.12
CA GLY A 137 -3.88 2.25 -18.29
C GLY A 137 -2.40 2.31 -18.63
N ALA A 138 -1.78 3.47 -18.43
CA ALA A 138 -0.38 3.72 -18.78
C ALA A 138 0.61 2.76 -18.13
N LYS A 139 0.30 2.20 -16.95
CA LYS A 139 1.13 1.19 -16.30
C LYS A 139 1.09 -0.17 -17.01
N LEU A 140 -0.06 -0.56 -17.58
CA LEU A 140 -0.14 -1.77 -18.40
C LEU A 140 0.68 -1.63 -19.68
N VAL A 141 0.71 -0.43 -20.26
CA VAL A 141 1.58 -0.13 -21.40
C VAL A 141 3.05 -0.33 -21.06
N LYS A 142 3.50 0.15 -19.89
CA LYS A 142 4.87 -0.05 -19.42
C LYS A 142 5.21 -1.51 -19.14
N LEU A 143 4.24 -2.29 -18.63
CA LEU A 143 4.43 -3.70 -18.28
C LEU A 143 4.46 -4.62 -19.50
N TYR A 144 3.51 -4.46 -20.41
CA TYR A 144 3.24 -5.41 -21.49
C TYR A 144 3.58 -4.87 -22.87
N GLY A 145 3.97 -3.59 -22.98
CA GLY A 145 4.29 -2.95 -24.26
C GLY A 145 3.07 -2.77 -25.16
N PHE A 146 1.87 -2.61 -24.58
CA PHE A 146 0.66 -2.39 -25.37
C PHE A 146 0.75 -1.12 -26.22
N THR A 147 0.29 -1.20 -27.46
CA THR A 147 0.26 -0.07 -28.38
C THR A 147 -1.13 0.11 -28.98
N PRO A 148 -1.55 1.35 -29.27
CA PRO A 148 -2.80 1.60 -30.00
C PRO A 148 -2.83 0.81 -31.33
N GLY A 149 -3.97 0.18 -31.64
CA GLY A 149 -4.15 -0.70 -32.78
C GLY A 149 -3.76 -2.17 -32.55
N GLN A 150 -3.08 -2.49 -31.47
CA GLN A 150 -2.70 -3.86 -31.12
C GLN A 150 -3.92 -4.70 -30.74
N ARG A 151 -3.94 -5.96 -31.17
CA ARG A 151 -4.93 -6.95 -30.74
C ARG A 151 -4.45 -7.66 -29.47
N VAL A 152 -5.31 -7.74 -28.48
CA VAL A 152 -5.05 -8.34 -27.19
C VAL A 152 -6.15 -9.36 -26.89
N THR A 153 -5.76 -10.61 -26.68
CA THR A 153 -6.70 -11.67 -26.31
C THR A 153 -6.63 -11.90 -24.80
N LEU A 154 -7.78 -11.82 -24.14
CA LEU A 154 -7.96 -12.19 -22.74
C LEU A 154 -8.75 -13.49 -22.65
N LYS A 155 -8.25 -14.44 -21.85
CA LYS A 155 -8.94 -15.70 -21.55
C LYS A 155 -9.54 -15.60 -20.14
N SER A 156 -10.87 -15.60 -20.07
CA SER A 156 -11.56 -15.63 -18.77
C SER A 156 -11.80 -17.07 -18.31
N PRO A 157 -11.24 -17.46 -17.15
CA PRO A 157 -11.57 -18.74 -16.53
C PRO A 157 -13.00 -18.76 -15.96
N ILE A 158 -13.58 -17.60 -15.65
CA ILE A 158 -14.93 -17.46 -15.09
C ILE A 158 -15.97 -17.88 -16.13
N TYR A 159 -15.83 -17.36 -17.35
CA TYR A 159 -16.77 -17.60 -18.44
C TYR A 159 -16.32 -18.70 -19.41
N ASN A 160 -15.10 -19.23 -19.21
CA ASN A 160 -14.43 -20.17 -20.12
C ASN A 160 -14.40 -19.67 -21.58
N GLN A 161 -14.19 -18.37 -21.77
CA GLN A 161 -14.18 -17.68 -23.05
C GLN A 161 -12.85 -16.97 -23.28
N SER A 162 -12.43 -16.95 -24.55
CA SER A 162 -11.29 -16.14 -25.01
C SER A 162 -11.83 -15.04 -25.91
N VAL A 163 -11.56 -13.79 -25.55
CA VAL A 163 -12.09 -12.63 -26.25
C VAL A 163 -10.94 -11.76 -26.72
N GLU A 164 -10.98 -11.34 -27.98
CA GLU A 164 -10.01 -10.45 -28.61
C GLU A 164 -10.50 -9.00 -28.55
N PHE A 165 -9.65 -8.09 -28.11
CA PHE A 165 -9.88 -6.67 -28.05
C PHE A 165 -8.83 -5.93 -28.88
N ILE A 166 -9.16 -4.73 -29.36
CA ILE A 166 -8.25 -3.83 -30.07
C ILE A 166 -7.98 -2.63 -29.18
N ILE A 167 -6.72 -2.39 -28.82
CA ILE A 167 -6.36 -1.22 -28.02
C ILE A 167 -6.64 0.06 -28.83
N ARG A 168 -7.55 0.91 -28.36
CA ARG A 168 -7.93 2.17 -29.01
C ARG A 168 -7.40 3.40 -28.31
N GLY A 169 -7.01 3.28 -27.04
CA GLY A 169 -6.45 4.40 -26.29
C GLY A 169 -5.66 3.97 -25.09
N VAL A 170 -4.85 4.91 -24.60
CA VAL A 170 -4.09 4.79 -23.37
C VAL A 170 -4.53 5.90 -22.43
N TYR A 171 -4.97 5.54 -21.24
CA TYR A 171 -5.40 6.51 -20.24
C TYR A 171 -4.41 6.64 -19.07
N THR A 172 -4.50 7.79 -18.41
CA THR A 172 -3.80 8.09 -17.15
C THR A 172 -4.81 8.54 -16.09
N GLY A 173 -4.40 8.57 -14.84
CA GLY A 173 -5.21 9.03 -13.71
C GLY A 173 -5.58 7.90 -12.76
N SER A 174 -6.86 7.56 -12.67
CA SER A 174 -7.30 6.48 -11.77
C SER A 174 -6.90 5.12 -12.29
N ASP A 175 -6.39 4.28 -11.40
CA ASP A 175 -6.05 2.86 -11.60
C ASP A 175 -5.48 2.49 -12.98
N GLU A 176 -4.28 2.99 -13.26
CA GLU A 176 -3.58 2.78 -14.53
C GLU A 176 -3.18 1.32 -14.84
N LYS A 177 -3.66 0.35 -14.03
CA LYS A 177 -3.44 -1.09 -14.23
C LYS A 177 -4.69 -1.84 -14.70
N THR A 178 -5.71 -1.11 -15.07
CA THR A 178 -6.99 -1.69 -15.53
C THR A 178 -7.11 -1.58 -17.04
N LEU A 179 -7.79 -2.54 -17.64
CA LEU A 179 -8.22 -2.54 -19.02
C LEU A 179 -9.75 -2.45 -19.05
N TYR A 180 -10.29 -1.46 -19.80
CA TYR A 180 -11.72 -1.29 -19.98
C TYR A 180 -12.11 -1.58 -21.43
N PHE A 181 -13.28 -2.22 -21.62
CA PHE A 181 -13.83 -2.56 -22.93
C PHE A 181 -15.36 -2.50 -22.91
N HIS A 182 -15.98 -2.68 -24.06
CA HIS A 182 -17.42 -2.52 -24.23
C HIS A 182 -18.25 -3.63 -23.59
N GLN A 183 -19.24 -3.26 -22.77
CA GLN A 183 -20.23 -4.17 -22.22
C GLN A 183 -21.06 -4.87 -23.30
N ASP A 184 -21.48 -4.13 -24.33
CA ASP A 184 -22.29 -4.67 -25.41
C ASP A 184 -21.55 -5.76 -26.22
N TYR A 185 -20.24 -5.59 -26.42
CA TYR A 185 -19.43 -6.58 -27.13
C TYR A 185 -19.27 -7.86 -26.33
N ILE A 186 -18.93 -7.74 -25.04
CA ILE A 186 -18.75 -8.94 -24.22
C ILE A 186 -20.07 -9.68 -24.02
N ASN A 187 -21.18 -8.96 -23.84
CA ASN A 187 -22.49 -9.55 -23.61
C ASN A 187 -22.93 -10.50 -24.74
N GLU A 188 -22.57 -10.20 -25.98
CA GLU A 188 -22.86 -11.08 -27.13
C GLU A 188 -22.04 -12.38 -27.10
N LEU A 189 -20.82 -12.32 -26.56
CA LEU A 189 -19.88 -13.45 -26.54
C LEU A 189 -20.01 -14.33 -25.30
N LEU A 190 -20.68 -13.83 -24.26
CA LEU A 190 -20.86 -14.58 -23.01
C LEU A 190 -21.81 -15.76 -23.22
N PRO A 191 -21.67 -16.85 -22.44
CA PRO A 191 -22.63 -17.92 -22.42
C PRO A 191 -24.01 -17.42 -21.92
N ASP A 192 -25.08 -18.06 -22.33
CA ASP A 192 -26.47 -17.58 -22.08
C ASP A 192 -26.79 -17.35 -20.60
N TRP A 193 -26.20 -18.13 -19.70
CA TRP A 193 -26.37 -17.95 -18.26
C TRP A 193 -25.74 -16.65 -17.71
N ALA A 194 -24.82 -16.03 -18.45
CA ALA A 194 -24.11 -14.83 -18.04
C ALA A 194 -24.53 -13.57 -18.83
N LYS A 195 -25.38 -13.73 -19.85
CA LYS A 195 -25.90 -12.61 -20.62
C LYS A 195 -26.83 -11.72 -19.80
N ASP A 196 -26.86 -10.46 -20.17
CA ASP A 196 -27.74 -9.44 -19.56
C ASP A 196 -27.61 -9.34 -18.03
N GLN A 197 -26.37 -9.52 -17.55
CA GLN A 197 -26.03 -9.41 -16.15
C GLN A 197 -24.84 -8.46 -15.96
N ALA A 198 -24.74 -7.89 -14.78
CA ALA A 198 -23.62 -7.06 -14.36
C ALA A 198 -23.11 -7.51 -12.99
N SER A 199 -21.81 -7.36 -12.76
CA SER A 199 -21.23 -7.58 -11.43
C SER A 199 -21.64 -6.47 -10.47
N THR A 200 -21.60 -5.23 -10.94
CA THR A 200 -21.99 -4.03 -10.19
C THR A 200 -22.51 -2.94 -11.14
N PHE A 201 -23.19 -1.94 -10.58
CA PHE A 201 -23.47 -0.70 -11.27
C PHE A 201 -22.70 0.43 -10.61
N SER A 202 -22.02 1.24 -11.42
CA SER A 202 -21.43 2.51 -10.98
C SER A 202 -22.46 3.62 -11.23
N ILE A 203 -22.81 4.35 -10.19
CA ILE A 203 -23.91 5.32 -10.18
C ILE A 203 -23.35 6.67 -9.78
N LEU A 204 -23.67 7.70 -10.54
CA LEU A 204 -23.34 9.08 -10.25
C LEU A 204 -24.56 9.80 -9.67
N ALA A 205 -24.45 10.33 -8.47
CA ALA A 205 -25.48 11.15 -7.85
C ALA A 205 -25.38 12.62 -8.31
N ASN A 206 -26.48 13.38 -8.15
CA ASN A 206 -26.50 14.81 -8.46
C ASN A 206 -25.66 15.61 -7.46
N SER A 207 -25.67 15.22 -6.18
CA SER A 207 -24.90 15.87 -5.11
C SER A 207 -24.40 14.84 -4.10
N ALA A 208 -23.38 15.20 -3.32
CA ALA A 208 -22.88 14.34 -2.24
C ALA A 208 -23.92 14.12 -1.12
N GLU A 209 -24.81 15.07 -0.91
CA GLU A 209 -25.89 15.00 0.07
C GLU A 209 -26.97 13.98 -0.33
N ASP A 210 -27.14 13.76 -1.64
CA ASP A 210 -28.09 12.79 -2.17
C ASP A 210 -27.62 11.33 -2.01
N VAL A 211 -26.32 11.10 -1.89
CA VAL A 211 -25.72 9.76 -1.90
C VAL A 211 -26.37 8.77 -0.93
N PRO A 212 -26.56 9.09 0.38
CA PRO A 212 -27.21 8.16 1.30
C PRO A 212 -28.65 7.86 0.93
N ARG A 213 -29.41 8.90 0.51
CA ARG A 213 -30.82 8.79 0.13
C ARG A 213 -31.00 7.96 -1.14
N VAL A 214 -30.15 8.19 -2.14
CA VAL A 214 -30.16 7.43 -3.40
C VAL A 214 -29.84 5.97 -3.13
N GLY A 215 -28.83 5.66 -2.30
CA GLY A 215 -28.49 4.29 -1.94
C GLY A 215 -29.66 3.55 -1.30
N GLN A 216 -30.30 4.16 -0.30
CA GLN A 216 -31.47 3.57 0.37
C GLN A 216 -32.67 3.39 -0.58
N ALA A 217 -32.91 4.35 -1.47
CA ALA A 217 -34.00 4.29 -2.44
C ALA A 217 -33.80 3.13 -3.43
N ILE A 218 -32.56 2.94 -3.93
CA ILE A 218 -32.23 1.83 -4.82
C ILE A 218 -32.42 0.49 -4.09
N ASP A 219 -31.88 0.33 -2.88
CA ASP A 219 -31.97 -0.92 -2.13
C ASP A 219 -33.43 -1.26 -1.77
N SER A 220 -34.24 -0.25 -1.43
CA SER A 220 -35.68 -0.43 -1.19
C SER A 220 -36.43 -0.86 -2.45
N LEU A 221 -36.02 -0.36 -3.62
CA LEU A 221 -36.64 -0.72 -4.91
C LEU A 221 -36.44 -2.20 -5.27
N PHE A 222 -35.32 -2.78 -4.85
CA PHE A 222 -34.97 -4.16 -5.16
C PHE A 222 -35.00 -5.13 -3.96
N ALA A 223 -35.47 -4.67 -2.78
CA ALA A 223 -35.51 -5.47 -1.56
C ALA A 223 -36.24 -6.80 -1.68
N ASN A 224 -37.31 -6.83 -2.49
CA ASN A 224 -38.12 -8.01 -2.73
C ASN A 224 -37.95 -8.62 -4.12
N SER A 225 -36.84 -8.31 -4.80
CA SER A 225 -36.50 -8.89 -6.11
C SER A 225 -35.65 -10.15 -5.95
N ASP A 226 -35.56 -10.97 -7.02
CA ASP A 226 -34.69 -12.14 -7.05
C ASP A 226 -33.21 -11.81 -6.92
N ALA A 227 -32.84 -10.54 -7.17
CA ALA A 227 -31.49 -10.01 -7.02
C ALA A 227 -31.50 -8.73 -6.18
N PRO A 228 -31.66 -8.84 -4.86
CA PRO A 228 -31.64 -7.68 -3.96
C PRO A 228 -30.27 -6.99 -4.01
N THR A 229 -30.28 -5.64 -3.94
CA THR A 229 -29.08 -4.85 -4.04
C THR A 229 -28.60 -4.35 -2.68
N LYS A 230 -27.29 -4.12 -2.58
CA LYS A 230 -26.66 -3.29 -1.57
C LYS A 230 -25.93 -2.16 -2.29
N THR A 231 -26.42 -0.95 -2.07
CA THR A 231 -25.91 0.27 -2.69
C THR A 231 -25.25 1.13 -1.63
N GLU A 232 -23.98 1.33 -1.78
CA GLU A 232 -23.14 2.07 -0.83
C GLU A 232 -22.30 3.11 -1.57
N SER A 233 -21.85 4.17 -0.89
CA SER A 233 -20.90 5.10 -1.49
C SER A 233 -19.63 4.38 -1.92
N GLU A 234 -18.94 4.88 -2.94
CA GLU A 234 -17.68 4.30 -3.40
C GLU A 234 -16.67 4.16 -2.26
N ARG A 235 -16.65 5.11 -1.33
CA ARG A 235 -15.82 5.07 -0.13
C ARG A 235 -16.21 3.93 0.82
N GLU A 236 -17.50 3.76 1.10
CA GLU A 236 -17.99 2.66 1.95
C GLU A 236 -17.72 1.31 1.31
N PHE A 237 -17.90 1.20 -0.01
CA PHE A 237 -17.54 0.01 -0.77
C PHE A 237 -16.05 -0.33 -0.64
N ALA A 238 -15.17 0.66 -0.82
CA ALA A 238 -13.73 0.48 -0.64
C ALA A 238 -13.37 0.10 0.81
N LEU A 239 -14.02 0.71 1.81
CA LEU A 239 -13.85 0.35 3.22
C LEU A 239 -14.37 -1.07 3.52
N SER A 240 -15.49 -1.49 2.93
CA SER A 240 -16.01 -2.84 3.12
C SER A 240 -15.05 -3.90 2.56
N PHE A 241 -14.40 -3.60 1.44
CA PHE A 241 -13.34 -4.44 0.86
C PHE A 241 -12.10 -4.49 1.76
N GLN A 242 -11.71 -3.34 2.35
CA GLN A 242 -10.63 -3.30 3.34
C GLN A 242 -10.98 -4.08 4.62
N THR A 243 -12.23 -4.02 5.07
CA THR A 243 -12.67 -4.74 6.28
C THR A 243 -12.60 -6.25 6.06
N MET A 244 -12.93 -6.73 4.87
CA MET A 244 -12.73 -8.13 4.47
C MET A 244 -11.24 -8.53 4.54
N MET A 245 -10.34 -7.57 4.28
CA MET A 245 -8.89 -7.71 4.40
C MET A 245 -8.35 -7.32 5.80
N GLY A 246 -9.23 -7.00 6.77
CA GLY A 246 -8.85 -6.44 8.08
C GLY A 246 -7.86 -7.29 8.86
N GLY A 247 -7.94 -8.62 8.75
CA GLY A 247 -6.97 -9.54 9.34
C GLY A 247 -5.55 -9.36 8.78
N VAL A 248 -5.40 -8.95 7.53
CA VAL A 248 -4.10 -8.71 6.88
C VAL A 248 -3.40 -7.51 7.48
N LYS A 249 -4.11 -6.40 7.73
CA LYS A 249 -3.53 -5.21 8.38
C LYS A 249 -3.01 -5.53 9.77
N GLN A 250 -3.82 -6.22 10.59
CA GLN A 250 -3.42 -6.62 11.94
C GLN A 250 -2.19 -7.54 11.91
N PHE A 251 -2.15 -8.47 10.97
CA PHE A 251 -1.00 -9.36 10.77
C PHE A 251 0.26 -8.58 10.39
N LEU A 252 0.18 -7.61 9.47
CA LEU A 252 1.30 -6.75 9.10
C LEU A 252 1.82 -5.91 10.28
N TYR A 253 0.92 -5.33 11.09
CA TYR A 253 1.31 -4.64 12.32
C TYR A 253 2.00 -5.58 13.31
N GLY A 254 1.53 -6.82 13.44
CA GLY A 254 2.19 -7.84 14.26
C GLY A 254 3.62 -8.15 13.81
N ILE A 255 3.84 -8.28 12.49
CA ILE A 255 5.18 -8.48 11.91
C ILE A 255 6.08 -7.27 12.20
N MET A 256 5.57 -6.04 11.97
CA MET A 256 6.34 -4.81 12.25
C MET A 256 6.73 -4.71 13.73
N ALA A 257 5.82 -5.06 14.63
CA ALA A 257 6.10 -5.11 16.07
C ALA A 257 7.17 -6.16 16.40
N ALA A 258 7.12 -7.35 15.83
CA ALA A 258 8.11 -8.41 16.00
C ALA A 258 9.50 -7.98 15.48
N ILE A 259 9.57 -7.35 14.30
CA ILE A 259 10.83 -6.81 13.76
C ILE A 259 11.40 -5.73 14.68
N THR A 260 10.56 -4.80 15.17
CA THR A 260 10.97 -3.74 16.09
C THR A 260 11.47 -4.31 17.42
N PHE A 261 10.80 -5.32 17.95
CA PHE A 261 11.22 -6.02 19.15
C PHE A 261 12.57 -6.74 18.96
N SER A 262 12.72 -7.45 17.83
CA SER A 262 14.00 -8.10 17.48
C SER A 262 15.12 -7.08 17.38
N LEU A 263 14.86 -5.92 16.77
CA LEU A 263 15.83 -4.83 16.66
C LEU A 263 16.23 -4.28 18.02
N LEU A 264 15.27 -4.11 18.95
CA LEU A 264 15.54 -3.73 20.34
C LEU A 264 16.45 -4.74 21.04
N LEU A 265 16.20 -6.03 20.86
CA LEU A 265 17.04 -7.10 21.47
C LEU A 265 18.46 -7.09 20.91
N VAL A 266 18.63 -6.97 19.59
CA VAL A 266 19.97 -6.92 18.96
C VAL A 266 20.74 -5.68 19.41
N MET A 267 20.12 -4.51 19.37
CA MET A 267 20.73 -3.28 19.86
C MET A 267 21.03 -3.32 21.34
N GLY A 268 20.07 -3.82 22.14
CA GLY A 268 20.22 -3.95 23.60
C GLY A 268 21.37 -4.88 23.99
N ASN A 269 21.45 -6.04 23.35
CA ASN A 269 22.55 -6.99 23.57
C ASN A 269 23.91 -6.42 23.17
N THR A 270 23.97 -5.77 22.00
CA THR A 270 25.19 -5.11 21.53
C THR A 270 25.65 -4.01 22.48
N MET A 271 24.72 -3.18 22.95
CA MET A 271 25.04 -2.11 23.90
C MET A 271 25.40 -2.62 25.28
N ALA A 272 24.71 -3.64 25.79
CA ALA A 272 25.05 -4.29 27.04
C ALA A 272 26.47 -4.86 27.02
N MET A 273 26.84 -5.52 25.93
CA MET A 273 28.20 -6.04 25.72
C MET A 273 29.24 -4.91 25.68
N THR A 274 28.94 -3.83 24.92
CA THR A 274 29.82 -2.64 24.83
C THR A 274 30.06 -2.01 26.20
N VAL A 275 29.00 -1.86 26.98
CA VAL A 275 29.06 -1.26 28.32
C VAL A 275 29.84 -2.17 29.26
N ARG A 276 29.65 -3.50 29.22
CA ARG A 276 30.39 -4.48 30.04
C ARG A 276 31.89 -4.46 29.73
N GLU A 277 32.31 -4.53 28.47
CA GLU A 277 33.71 -4.48 28.04
C GLU A 277 34.44 -3.22 28.53
N ARG A 278 33.68 -2.13 28.76
CA ARG A 278 34.24 -0.83 29.14
C ARG A 278 34.03 -0.46 30.61
N THR A 279 33.65 -1.42 31.46
CA THR A 279 33.42 -1.18 32.87
C THR A 279 34.67 -0.63 33.58
N LYS A 280 35.86 -1.16 33.26
CA LYS A 280 37.14 -0.66 33.81
C LYS A 280 37.45 0.78 33.35
N GLU A 281 37.15 1.12 32.08
CA GLU A 281 37.28 2.47 31.56
C GLU A 281 36.36 3.45 32.32
N VAL A 282 35.16 3.02 32.66
CA VAL A 282 34.21 3.81 33.50
C VAL A 282 34.79 4.08 34.85
N GLY A 283 35.42 3.08 35.50
CA GLY A 283 36.14 3.26 36.78
C GLY A 283 37.23 4.32 36.67
N THR A 284 38.04 4.27 35.60
CA THR A 284 39.11 5.26 35.35
C THR A 284 38.54 6.67 35.11
N LEU A 285 37.47 6.79 34.29
CA LEU A 285 36.80 8.07 34.03
C LEU A 285 36.24 8.68 35.34
N LYS A 286 35.66 7.88 36.22
CA LYS A 286 35.21 8.34 37.53
C LYS A 286 36.36 8.76 38.43
N ALA A 287 37.50 8.06 38.44
CA ALA A 287 38.67 8.42 39.20
C ALA A 287 39.28 9.79 38.75
N ILE A 288 39.12 10.14 37.50
CA ILE A 288 39.55 11.45 36.90
C ILE A 288 38.46 12.53 37.15
N GLY A 289 37.32 12.20 37.75
CA GLY A 289 36.30 13.18 38.13
C GLY A 289 35.09 13.29 37.17
N PHE A 290 34.90 12.35 36.24
CA PHE A 290 33.70 12.35 35.38
C PHE A 290 32.49 12.00 36.21
N GLN A 291 31.45 12.82 36.12
CA GLN A 291 30.18 12.60 36.77
C GLN A 291 29.37 11.46 36.10
N ARG A 292 28.52 10.80 36.89
CA ARG A 292 27.65 9.71 36.42
C ARG A 292 26.83 10.09 35.20
N GLY A 293 26.25 11.30 35.16
CA GLY A 293 25.47 11.81 34.04
C GLY A 293 26.28 11.93 32.73
N THR A 294 27.54 12.36 32.84
CA THR A 294 28.43 12.49 31.67
C THR A 294 28.77 11.12 31.08
N ILE A 295 29.02 10.12 31.93
CA ILE A 295 29.30 8.75 31.48
C ILE A 295 28.08 8.12 30.81
N THR A 296 26.88 8.30 31.39
CA THR A 296 25.62 7.85 30.78
C THR A 296 25.40 8.55 29.42
N ALA A 297 25.65 9.87 29.33
CA ALA A 297 25.52 10.62 28.09
C ALA A 297 26.50 10.17 26.99
N LEU A 298 27.69 9.67 27.35
CA LEU A 298 28.62 9.10 26.38
C LEU A 298 28.06 7.82 25.74
N PHE A 299 27.52 6.89 26.52
CA PHE A 299 26.91 5.66 26.00
C PHE A 299 25.65 5.95 25.19
N LEU A 300 24.79 6.87 25.65
CA LEU A 300 23.63 7.33 24.91
C LEU A 300 24.04 7.96 23.57
N GLY A 301 25.11 8.76 23.57
CA GLY A 301 25.66 9.37 22.35
C GLY A 301 26.19 8.32 21.36
N GLU A 302 26.83 7.26 21.83
CA GLU A 302 27.27 6.14 20.99
C GLU A 302 26.08 5.41 20.35
N ALA A 303 25.06 5.07 21.14
CA ALA A 303 23.85 4.42 20.65
C ALA A 303 23.08 5.29 19.66
N LEU A 304 22.95 6.60 19.96
CA LEU A 304 22.30 7.57 19.09
C LEU A 304 23.05 7.70 17.75
N THR A 305 24.38 7.77 17.79
CA THR A 305 25.19 7.87 16.57
C THR A 305 25.03 6.64 15.70
N LEU A 306 25.04 5.43 16.27
CA LEU A 306 24.79 4.19 15.54
C LEU A 306 23.37 4.15 14.95
N ALA A 307 22.36 4.57 15.72
CA ALA A 307 20.97 4.64 15.27
C ALA A 307 20.82 5.65 14.12
N CYS A 308 21.42 6.83 14.22
CA CYS A 308 21.39 7.85 13.16
C CYS A 308 22.07 7.36 11.87
N ILE A 309 23.23 6.74 11.98
CA ILE A 309 23.95 6.21 10.81
C ILE A 309 23.13 5.07 10.17
N GLY A 310 22.66 4.13 10.96
CA GLY A 310 21.83 3.02 10.47
C GLY A 310 20.52 3.51 9.85
N ALA A 311 19.86 4.51 10.47
CA ALA A 311 18.67 5.14 9.93
C ALA A 311 18.96 5.86 8.60
N ALA A 312 20.00 6.66 8.54
CA ALA A 312 20.34 7.40 7.31
C ALA A 312 20.60 6.45 6.14
N ILE A 313 21.34 5.35 6.38
CA ILE A 313 21.61 4.33 5.37
C ILE A 313 20.34 3.53 5.04
N GLY A 314 19.59 3.06 6.04
CA GLY A 314 18.40 2.22 5.83
C GLY A 314 17.28 2.97 5.16
N VAL A 315 16.95 4.18 5.62
CA VAL A 315 15.93 5.06 5.02
C VAL A 315 16.36 5.50 3.62
N GLY A 316 17.64 5.87 3.46
CA GLY A 316 18.20 6.28 2.17
C GLY A 316 18.18 5.13 1.16
N ALA A 317 18.58 3.92 1.56
CA ALA A 317 18.53 2.73 0.71
C ALA A 317 17.08 2.38 0.31
N ALA A 318 16.14 2.41 1.25
CA ALA A 318 14.73 2.18 0.97
C ALA A 318 14.18 3.21 -0.03
N ALA A 319 14.45 4.50 0.21
CA ALA A 319 14.00 5.57 -0.68
C ALA A 319 14.58 5.46 -2.10
N LEU A 320 15.85 5.06 -2.23
CA LEU A 320 16.48 4.84 -3.53
C LEU A 320 15.93 3.62 -4.26
N ILE A 321 15.82 2.47 -3.57
CA ILE A 321 15.34 1.21 -4.16
C ILE A 321 13.91 1.38 -4.65
N PHE A 322 13.01 1.91 -3.81
CA PHE A 322 11.59 2.08 -4.19
C PHE A 322 11.34 3.18 -5.24
N ARG A 323 12.27 4.11 -5.42
CA ARG A 323 12.23 5.05 -6.54
C ARG A 323 12.78 4.47 -7.85
N SER A 324 13.78 3.59 -7.75
CA SER A 324 14.45 3.00 -8.92
C SER A 324 13.69 1.82 -9.51
N ILE A 325 12.98 1.09 -8.65
CA ILE A 325 12.21 -0.10 -9.04
C ILE A 325 10.74 0.19 -8.75
N ASP A 326 9.95 0.38 -9.79
CA ASP A 326 8.49 0.52 -9.64
C ASP A 326 7.87 -0.86 -9.35
N LEU A 327 7.92 -1.26 -8.09
CA LEU A 327 7.34 -2.52 -7.62
C LEU A 327 5.82 -2.57 -7.82
N SER A 328 5.18 -1.41 -7.95
CA SER A 328 3.75 -1.38 -8.23
C SER A 328 3.41 -2.05 -9.56
N LEU A 329 4.33 -2.12 -10.50
CA LEU A 329 4.13 -2.82 -11.78
C LEU A 329 3.93 -4.33 -11.59
N TYR A 330 4.56 -4.93 -10.60
CA TYR A 330 4.58 -6.37 -10.38
C TYR A 330 3.56 -6.86 -9.34
N ILE A 331 2.97 -5.94 -8.56
CA ILE A 331 2.00 -6.28 -7.52
C ILE A 331 0.62 -5.81 -7.97
N PRO A 332 -0.35 -6.73 -8.22
CA PRO A 332 -1.72 -6.36 -8.54
C PRO A 332 -2.34 -5.48 -7.43
N ASN A 333 -3.24 -4.59 -7.80
CA ASN A 333 -4.01 -3.72 -6.89
C ASN A 333 -3.21 -2.67 -6.09
N PHE A 334 -1.90 -2.49 -6.35
CA PHE A 334 -1.12 -1.41 -5.75
C PHE A 334 -0.94 -0.25 -6.76
N ILE A 335 -1.39 0.94 -6.40
CA ILE A 335 -1.31 2.13 -7.26
C ILE A 335 0.13 2.63 -7.32
N SER A 336 0.81 2.66 -6.19
CA SER A 336 2.19 3.11 -6.07
C SER A 336 2.90 2.34 -4.96
N PHE A 337 4.16 2.02 -5.12
CA PHE A 337 4.95 1.36 -4.07
C PHE A 337 6.13 2.26 -3.66
N VAL A 338 5.83 3.55 -3.47
CA VAL A 338 6.83 4.55 -3.06
C VAL A 338 6.51 5.00 -1.64
N PRO A 339 7.44 4.84 -0.68
CA PRO A 339 7.23 5.28 0.70
C PRO A 339 6.96 6.78 0.76
N THR A 340 5.98 7.17 1.57
CA THR A 340 5.67 8.58 1.81
C THR A 340 6.77 9.23 2.67
N LYS A 341 6.84 10.56 2.65
CA LYS A 341 7.79 11.29 3.50
C LYS A 341 7.54 11.02 4.99
N GLU A 342 6.28 10.88 5.37
CA GLU A 342 5.85 10.56 6.73
C GLU A 342 6.34 9.17 7.15
N THR A 343 6.23 8.17 6.29
CA THR A 343 6.73 6.79 6.53
C THR A 343 8.24 6.79 6.75
N LEU A 344 8.99 7.51 5.89
CA LEU A 344 10.44 7.63 6.01
C LEU A 344 10.86 8.35 7.31
N ALA A 345 10.16 9.45 7.65
CA ALA A 345 10.40 10.18 8.90
C ALA A 345 10.07 9.34 10.14
N ALA A 346 8.95 8.63 10.13
CA ALA A 346 8.54 7.73 11.22
C ALA A 346 9.57 6.62 11.45
N ALA A 347 10.08 5.99 10.38
CA ALA A 347 11.12 4.97 10.47
C ALA A 347 12.43 5.53 11.03
N PHE A 348 12.81 6.75 10.65
CA PHE A 348 13.99 7.43 11.19
C PHE A 348 13.84 7.71 12.69
N VAL A 349 12.70 8.24 13.12
CA VAL A 349 12.38 8.48 14.54
C VAL A 349 12.36 7.19 15.33
N LEU A 350 11.75 6.13 14.79
CA LEU A 350 11.71 4.80 15.41
C LEU A 350 13.12 4.26 15.68
N SER A 351 14.04 4.40 14.71
CA SER A 351 15.45 4.00 14.90
C SER A 351 16.12 4.72 16.08
N ILE A 352 15.89 6.02 16.18
CA ILE A 352 16.43 6.82 17.30
C ILE A 352 15.87 6.34 18.64
N LEU A 353 14.55 6.11 18.71
CA LEU A 353 13.91 5.63 19.93
C LEU A 353 14.44 4.25 20.33
N VAL A 354 14.55 3.32 19.40
CA VAL A 354 15.13 2.00 19.63
C VAL A 354 16.57 2.11 20.13
N GLY A 355 17.39 2.95 19.50
CA GLY A 355 18.78 3.18 19.91
C GLY A 355 18.88 3.70 21.34
N LEU A 356 18.06 4.67 21.72
CA LEU A 356 18.05 5.22 23.07
C LEU A 356 17.55 4.20 24.10
N ILE A 357 16.41 3.56 23.85
CA ILE A 357 15.81 2.59 24.79
C ILE A 357 16.77 1.42 25.04
N SER A 358 17.44 0.93 24.00
CA SER A 358 18.32 -0.24 24.07
C SER A 358 19.51 -0.07 25.01
N VAL A 359 19.97 1.17 25.23
CA VAL A 359 21.18 1.44 26.04
C VAL A 359 20.88 1.98 27.43
N ILE A 360 19.70 2.55 27.65
CA ILE A 360 19.35 3.24 28.91
C ILE A 360 19.65 2.39 30.15
N TYR A 361 19.14 1.17 30.16
CA TYR A 361 19.31 0.28 31.33
C TYR A 361 20.78 -0.05 31.60
N SER A 362 21.53 -0.46 30.59
CA SER A 362 22.92 -0.85 30.69
C SER A 362 23.82 0.32 31.06
N ALA A 363 23.63 1.47 30.43
CA ALA A 363 24.40 2.68 30.74
C ALA A 363 24.13 3.20 32.16
N TYR A 364 22.87 3.21 32.58
CA TYR A 364 22.51 3.63 33.93
C TYR A 364 23.12 2.74 35.01
N ARG A 365 23.03 1.43 34.81
CA ARG A 365 23.60 0.43 35.77
C ARG A 365 25.09 0.59 35.92
N VAL A 366 25.86 0.64 34.83
CA VAL A 366 27.35 0.72 34.90
C VAL A 366 27.82 2.09 35.36
N SER A 367 27.14 3.16 34.95
CA SER A 367 27.47 4.50 35.47
C SER A 367 27.19 4.64 36.99
N GLY A 368 26.42 3.74 37.57
CA GLY A 368 26.14 3.67 39.03
C GLY A 368 27.21 3.00 39.85
N LEU A 369 28.05 2.13 39.30
CA LEU A 369 29.08 1.39 40.02
C LEU A 369 30.05 2.34 40.73
N THR A 370 30.56 1.95 41.87
CA THR A 370 31.65 2.64 42.56
C THR A 370 32.97 2.44 41.81
N ILE A 371 33.96 3.30 42.07
CA ILE A 371 35.29 3.19 41.45
C ILE A 371 35.90 1.81 41.73
N ALA A 372 35.80 1.37 43.01
CA ALA A 372 36.33 0.09 43.43
C ALA A 372 35.65 -1.11 42.74
N GLU A 373 34.31 -1.09 42.62
CA GLU A 373 33.55 -2.12 41.93
C GLU A 373 33.89 -2.17 40.43
N ALA A 374 33.99 -1.00 39.79
CA ALA A 374 34.31 -0.91 38.37
C ALA A 374 35.73 -1.41 38.01
N LEU A 375 36.71 -1.17 38.89
CA LEU A 375 38.09 -1.62 38.72
C LEU A 375 38.30 -3.12 39.10
N ARG A 376 37.51 -3.61 40.07
CA ARG A 376 37.52 -5.03 40.52
C ARG A 376 36.77 -5.99 39.59
N SER A 377 35.94 -5.47 38.68
CA SER A 377 35.20 -6.33 37.78
C SER A 377 36.19 -7.19 36.94
N THR A 378 36.32 -8.47 37.30
CA THR A 378 36.93 -9.50 36.49
C THR A 378 35.97 -9.80 35.33
N GLU A 379 36.52 -10.00 34.14
CA GLU A 379 35.79 -10.33 32.93
C GLU A 379 34.79 -11.48 33.09
#